data_e5f83dbfdf70dc26e28a3c9ceae0cc89
#
_entry.id   e5f83dbfdf70dc26e28a3c9ceae0cc89
#
_cell.length_a   1.000
_cell.length_b   1.000
_cell.length_c   1.000
_cell.angle_alpha   90.00
_cell.angle_beta   90.00
_cell.angle_gamma   90.00
#
_symmetry.space_group_name_H-M   'P 1'
#
loop_
_entity.id
_entity.type
_entity.pdbx_description
1 polymer ?
#
loop_
_entity_poly.entity_id
_entity_poly.type
_entity_poly.pdbx_seq_one_letter_code
_entity_poly.pdbx_strand_id
1 'polypeptide(L)'
;GRGRRGGRGSFRGFGKQTMNRQKTQKRGMEKAELSALLVKSKSFSLQRLMHDYNEIKNQVVPIPGVSALPLDDDFYEWHGNIKALSDNLYKGAVMHFKLCFPQDYPLSPPTVYLMNQNIVHPNVVEGNRICLDIFEKTKDAYKGWKSGYTVLSILLQLQTFFFDVDDASAK
;
A
#
# COMPACT_ATOMS: atom_id res chain seq x y z
N GLY A 1 -10.28 -75.09 38.79
CA GLY A 1 -10.63 -73.78 38.50
C GLY A 1 -9.66 -73.12 37.55
N ARG A 2 -10.02 -72.89 36.27
CA ARG A 2 -9.20 -72.15 35.30
C ARG A 2 -9.84 -70.77 35.12
N GLY A 3 -9.14 -69.72 35.58
CA GLY A 3 -9.54 -68.34 35.41
C GLY A 3 -9.23 -67.82 34.01
N ARG A 4 -10.23 -67.35 33.28
CA ARG A 4 -10.07 -66.63 32.01
C ARG A 4 -9.74 -65.17 32.31
N ARG A 5 -8.59 -64.69 31.85
CA ARG A 5 -8.23 -63.27 31.84
C ARG A 5 -8.81 -62.65 30.57
N GLY A 6 -9.80 -61.77 30.73
CA GLY A 6 -10.34 -60.97 29.65
C GLY A 6 -9.38 -59.83 29.30
N GLY A 7 -8.91 -59.81 28.04
CA GLY A 7 -8.10 -58.72 27.49
C GLY A 7 -8.98 -57.50 27.24
N ARG A 8 -8.72 -56.39 27.93
CA ARG A 8 -9.28 -55.07 27.60
C ARG A 8 -8.52 -54.48 26.46
N GLY A 9 -8.99 -54.71 25.24
CA GLY A 9 -8.47 -54.04 24.04
C GLY A 9 -8.63 -52.52 24.12
N SER A 10 -7.50 -51.85 23.90
CA SER A 10 -7.39 -50.40 23.96
C SER A 10 -8.08 -49.74 22.76
N PHE A 11 -9.33 -49.25 22.94
CA PHE A 11 -10.07 -48.44 21.95
C PHE A 11 -9.68 -46.98 21.96
N ARG A 12 -8.61 -46.55 22.66
CA ARG A 12 -8.27 -45.12 22.83
C ARG A 12 -7.41 -44.52 21.69
N GLY A 13 -6.91 -45.32 20.75
CA GLY A 13 -6.00 -44.85 19.69
C GLY A 13 -6.69 -44.26 18.45
N PHE A 14 -7.87 -44.76 18.10
CA PHE A 14 -8.55 -44.40 16.85
C PHE A 14 -9.13 -42.97 16.85
N GLY A 15 -9.65 -42.49 17.98
CA GLY A 15 -10.26 -41.16 18.08
C GLY A 15 -9.26 -39.98 17.98
N LYS A 16 -8.03 -40.17 18.47
CA LYS A 16 -6.99 -39.15 18.42
C LYS A 16 -6.40 -38.95 17.01
N GLN A 17 -6.27 -40.05 16.25
CA GLN A 17 -5.74 -39.99 14.87
C GLN A 17 -6.74 -39.34 13.90
N THR A 18 -8.04 -39.62 14.04
CA THR A 18 -9.08 -39.01 13.21
C THR A 18 -9.24 -37.51 13.50
N MET A 19 -9.19 -37.10 14.76
CA MET A 19 -9.24 -35.67 15.13
C MET A 19 -8.01 -34.90 14.67
N ASN A 20 -6.82 -35.50 14.71
CA ASN A 20 -5.61 -34.84 14.20
C ASN A 20 -5.67 -34.68 12.67
N ARG A 21 -6.16 -35.70 11.96
CA ARG A 21 -6.29 -35.66 10.49
C ARG A 21 -7.30 -34.57 10.06
N GLN A 22 -8.42 -34.43 10.77
CA GLN A 22 -9.42 -33.38 10.51
C GLN A 22 -8.87 -31.98 10.78
N LYS A 23 -8.12 -31.78 11.88
CA LYS A 23 -7.48 -30.49 12.18
C LYS A 23 -6.43 -30.10 11.14
N THR A 24 -5.63 -31.06 10.65
CA THR A 24 -4.64 -30.82 9.61
C THR A 24 -5.30 -30.47 8.28
N GLN A 25 -6.37 -31.17 7.93
CA GLN A 25 -7.13 -30.89 6.71
C GLN A 25 -7.81 -29.54 6.75
N LYS A 26 -8.42 -29.15 7.88
CA LYS A 26 -9.01 -27.82 8.08
C LYS A 26 -7.98 -26.69 7.95
N ARG A 27 -6.80 -26.84 8.58
CA ARG A 27 -5.69 -25.87 8.45
C ARG A 27 -5.18 -25.76 7.01
N GLY A 28 -5.14 -26.86 6.27
CA GLY A 28 -4.75 -26.87 4.86
C GLY A 28 -5.73 -26.10 3.98
N MET A 29 -7.04 -26.26 4.22
CA MET A 29 -8.09 -25.53 3.51
C MET A 29 -8.03 -24.03 3.83
N GLU A 30 -7.92 -23.64 5.10
CA GLU A 30 -7.81 -22.24 5.52
C GLU A 30 -6.58 -21.56 4.87
N LYS A 31 -5.45 -22.25 4.77
CA LYS A 31 -4.24 -21.73 4.11
C LYS A 31 -4.43 -21.58 2.60
N ALA A 32 -5.11 -22.52 1.94
CA ALA A 32 -5.39 -22.44 0.50
C ALA A 32 -6.37 -21.30 0.18
N GLU A 33 -7.43 -21.14 0.98
CA GLU A 33 -8.38 -20.03 0.85
C GLU A 33 -7.70 -18.69 1.04
N LEU A 34 -6.86 -18.55 2.07
CA LEU A 34 -6.10 -17.33 2.31
C LEU A 34 -5.15 -17.03 1.14
N SER A 35 -4.45 -18.03 0.60
CA SER A 35 -3.57 -17.83 -0.56
C SER A 35 -4.35 -17.42 -1.81
N ALA A 36 -5.52 -17.99 -2.05
CA ALA A 36 -6.40 -17.60 -3.17
C ALA A 36 -6.91 -16.15 -3.02
N LEU A 37 -7.27 -15.74 -1.81
CA LEU A 37 -7.68 -14.36 -1.51
C LEU A 37 -6.53 -13.37 -1.74
N LEU A 38 -5.30 -13.72 -1.33
CA LEU A 38 -4.11 -12.90 -1.55
C LEU A 38 -3.79 -12.74 -3.05
N VAL A 39 -3.89 -13.83 -3.83
CA VAL A 39 -3.70 -13.77 -5.29
C VAL A 39 -4.76 -12.89 -5.94
N LYS A 40 -6.03 -13.02 -5.53
CA LYS A 40 -7.13 -12.19 -6.04
C LYS A 40 -6.95 -10.71 -5.67
N SER A 41 -6.56 -10.41 -4.43
CA SER A 41 -6.27 -9.06 -3.97
C SER A 41 -5.13 -8.43 -4.78
N LYS A 42 -4.03 -9.15 -4.97
CA LYS A 42 -2.89 -8.70 -5.78
C LYS A 42 -3.30 -8.43 -7.23
N SER A 43 -4.13 -9.28 -7.82
CA SER A 43 -4.65 -9.07 -9.18
C SER A 43 -5.50 -7.79 -9.27
N PHE A 44 -6.33 -7.51 -8.27
CA PHE A 44 -7.17 -6.32 -8.22
C PHE A 44 -6.34 -5.04 -8.08
N SER A 45 -5.36 -5.01 -7.16
CA SER A 45 -4.49 -3.85 -6.96
C SER A 45 -3.64 -3.55 -8.21
N LEU A 46 -3.13 -4.60 -8.86
CA LEU A 46 -2.38 -4.45 -10.10
C LEU A 46 -3.23 -3.88 -11.24
N GLN A 47 -4.46 -4.35 -11.40
CA GLN A 47 -5.40 -3.81 -12.39
C GLN A 47 -5.69 -2.33 -12.12
N ARG A 48 -5.85 -1.95 -10.85
CA ARG A 48 -6.05 -0.56 -10.46
C ARG A 48 -4.83 0.30 -10.78
N LEU A 49 -3.61 -0.15 -10.45
CA LEU A 49 -2.37 0.57 -10.79
C LEU A 49 -2.18 0.70 -12.30
N MET A 50 -2.52 -0.32 -13.08
CA MET A 50 -2.49 -0.24 -14.56
C MET A 50 -3.49 0.78 -15.09
N HIS A 51 -4.69 0.87 -14.50
CA HIS A 51 -5.66 1.91 -14.82
C HIS A 51 -5.08 3.30 -14.55
N ASP A 52 -4.52 3.51 -13.35
CA ASP A 52 -3.94 4.79 -12.93
C ASP A 52 -2.73 5.18 -13.83
N TYR A 53 -1.92 4.19 -14.24
CA TYR A 53 -0.84 4.40 -15.21
C TYR A 53 -1.36 4.88 -16.57
N ASN A 54 -2.41 4.24 -17.08
CA ASN A 54 -3.02 4.64 -18.34
C ASN A 54 -3.68 6.02 -18.25
N GLU A 55 -4.24 6.39 -17.10
CA GLU A 55 -4.77 7.74 -16.86
C GLU A 55 -3.67 8.79 -17.04
N ILE A 56 -2.49 8.58 -16.45
CA ILE A 56 -1.35 9.50 -16.58
C ILE A 56 -0.80 9.53 -18.01
N LYS A 57 -0.63 8.35 -18.62
CA LYS A 57 -0.03 8.20 -19.94
C LYS A 57 -0.88 8.81 -21.06
N ASN A 58 -2.20 8.74 -20.93
CA ASN A 58 -3.14 9.14 -21.96
C ASN A 58 -3.71 10.54 -21.75
N GLN A 59 -3.12 11.35 -20.89
CA GLN A 59 -3.54 12.73 -20.70
C GLN A 59 -3.42 13.53 -22.00
N VAL A 60 -4.51 14.18 -22.41
CA VAL A 60 -4.53 15.07 -23.59
C VAL A 60 -3.64 16.29 -23.34
N VAL A 61 -3.64 16.80 -22.11
CA VAL A 61 -2.78 17.91 -21.66
C VAL A 61 -2.04 17.44 -20.42
N PRO A 62 -0.72 17.22 -20.50
CA PRO A 62 0.08 16.86 -19.33
C PRO A 62 0.01 17.93 -18.25
N ILE A 63 0.00 17.51 -16.99
CA ILE A 63 0.04 18.44 -15.87
C ILE A 63 1.43 19.08 -15.82
N PRO A 64 1.53 20.42 -15.88
CA PRO A 64 2.83 21.09 -15.88
C PRO A 64 3.64 20.73 -14.62
N GLY A 65 4.90 20.37 -14.82
CA GLY A 65 5.83 20.08 -13.73
C GLY A 65 5.58 18.76 -12.97
N VAL A 66 4.71 17.87 -13.46
CA VAL A 66 4.43 16.57 -12.83
C VAL A 66 4.75 15.44 -13.78
N SER A 67 5.49 14.44 -13.29
CA SER A 67 5.72 13.19 -14.00
C SER A 67 5.82 12.02 -13.01
N ALA A 68 5.32 10.84 -13.38
CA ALA A 68 5.51 9.62 -12.62
C ALA A 68 5.44 8.39 -13.51
N LEU A 69 6.27 7.40 -13.19
CA LEU A 69 6.33 6.11 -13.88
C LEU A 69 6.55 4.99 -12.84
N PRO A 70 5.93 3.82 -13.05
CA PRO A 70 6.30 2.62 -12.30
C PRO A 70 7.71 2.15 -12.65
N LEU A 71 8.34 1.38 -11.77
CA LEU A 71 9.56 0.65 -12.13
C LEU A 71 9.22 -0.50 -13.10
N ASP A 72 10.16 -0.83 -13.96
CA ASP A 72 9.97 -1.88 -14.98
C ASP A 72 9.79 -3.27 -14.37
N ASP A 73 10.42 -3.53 -13.23
CA ASP A 73 10.44 -4.81 -12.52
C ASP A 73 9.51 -4.85 -11.29
N ASP A 74 9.03 -3.70 -10.82
CA ASP A 74 8.08 -3.60 -9.71
C ASP A 74 6.99 -2.55 -9.95
N PHE A 75 5.83 -2.99 -10.42
CA PHE A 75 4.69 -2.11 -10.68
C PHE A 75 4.05 -1.51 -9.41
N TYR A 76 4.48 -1.94 -8.22
CA TYR A 76 4.04 -1.39 -6.93
C TYR A 76 4.97 -0.28 -6.42
N GLU A 77 6.12 -0.07 -7.06
CA GLU A 77 7.00 1.06 -6.78
C GLU A 77 7.03 2.02 -7.97
N TRP A 78 6.67 3.29 -7.72
CA TRP A 78 6.67 4.34 -8.73
C TRP A 78 7.61 5.46 -8.33
N HIS A 79 8.24 6.06 -9.32
CA HIS A 79 9.05 7.26 -9.16
C HIS A 79 8.41 8.43 -9.90
N GLY A 80 8.36 9.59 -9.23
CA GLY A 80 7.78 10.81 -9.79
C GLY A 80 8.63 12.03 -9.50
N ASN A 81 8.54 13.01 -10.39
CA ASN A 81 9.15 14.32 -10.20
C ASN A 81 8.04 15.38 -10.20
N ILE A 82 8.12 16.29 -9.25
CA ILE A 82 7.21 17.40 -9.11
C ILE A 82 8.01 18.69 -9.01
N LYS A 83 7.76 19.61 -9.94
CA LYS A 83 8.39 20.93 -9.97
C LYS A 83 7.53 21.94 -9.24
N ALA A 84 8.13 22.73 -8.37
CA ALA A 84 7.48 23.89 -7.77
C ALA A 84 7.20 24.95 -8.84
N LEU A 85 5.92 25.27 -9.03
CA LEU A 85 5.46 26.24 -10.04
C LEU A 85 5.23 27.63 -9.43
N SER A 86 4.92 27.70 -8.15
CA SER A 86 4.61 28.93 -7.43
C SER A 86 5.87 29.71 -7.04
N ASP A 87 5.69 31.01 -6.83
CA ASP A 87 6.73 31.94 -6.40
C ASP A 87 6.88 31.89 -4.86
N ASN A 88 7.37 30.72 -4.37
CA ASN A 88 7.60 30.46 -2.96
C ASN A 88 9.06 30.06 -2.72
N LEU A 89 9.40 29.65 -1.49
CA LEU A 89 10.75 29.21 -1.08
C LEU A 89 11.33 28.10 -1.96
N TYR A 90 10.49 27.30 -2.61
CA TYR A 90 10.88 26.16 -3.44
C TYR A 90 10.83 26.47 -4.94
N LYS A 91 10.64 27.72 -5.36
CA LYS A 91 10.52 28.11 -6.77
C LYS A 91 11.56 27.47 -7.66
N GLY A 92 11.08 26.71 -8.65
CA GLY A 92 11.94 26.03 -9.62
C GLY A 92 12.62 24.76 -9.11
N ALA A 93 12.46 24.42 -7.81
CA ALA A 93 12.95 23.16 -7.28
C ALA A 93 12.19 21.98 -7.91
N VAL A 94 12.91 20.89 -8.13
CA VAL A 94 12.33 19.61 -8.56
C VAL A 94 12.48 18.61 -7.41
N MET A 95 11.34 18.14 -6.93
CA MET A 95 11.28 17.11 -5.89
C MET A 95 11.07 15.75 -6.52
N HIS A 96 11.95 14.81 -6.19
CA HIS A 96 11.84 13.42 -6.61
C HIS A 96 11.12 12.62 -5.52
N PHE A 97 10.00 12.02 -5.86
CA PHE A 97 9.19 11.21 -4.97
C PHE A 97 9.25 9.74 -5.36
N LYS A 98 9.25 8.88 -4.34
CA LYS A 98 9.02 7.47 -4.46
C LYS A 98 7.68 7.12 -3.81
N LEU A 99 6.80 6.44 -4.54
CA LEU A 99 5.50 5.96 -4.08
C LEU A 99 5.54 4.44 -4.00
N CYS A 100 5.29 3.89 -2.81
CA CYS A 100 5.22 2.46 -2.58
C CYS A 100 3.76 2.07 -2.32
N PHE A 101 3.18 1.29 -3.22
CA PHE A 101 1.79 0.87 -3.15
C PHE A 101 1.65 -0.46 -2.40
N PRO A 102 0.69 -0.59 -1.47
CA PRO A 102 0.44 -1.84 -0.79
C PRO A 102 -0.32 -2.83 -1.69
N GLN A 103 -0.27 -4.13 -1.33
CA GLN A 103 -0.92 -5.20 -2.09
C GLN A 103 -2.45 -5.10 -2.09
N ASP A 104 -3.02 -4.38 -1.14
CA ASP A 104 -4.46 -4.11 -1.03
C ASP A 104 -4.87 -2.73 -1.59
N TYR A 105 -3.96 -2.04 -2.32
CA TYR A 105 -4.31 -0.80 -3.01
C TYR A 105 -5.53 -1.01 -3.92
N PRO A 106 -6.50 -0.10 -3.95
CA PRO A 106 -6.60 1.20 -3.31
C PRO A 106 -7.28 1.21 -1.93
N LEU A 107 -7.45 0.07 -1.27
CA LEU A 107 -8.07 0.02 0.07
C LEU A 107 -7.17 0.65 1.14
N SER A 108 -5.86 0.53 0.94
CA SER A 108 -4.85 1.21 1.75
C SER A 108 -4.11 2.26 0.91
N PRO A 109 -3.68 3.38 1.53
CA PRO A 109 -2.90 4.40 0.84
C PRO A 109 -1.50 3.91 0.49
N PRO A 110 -0.83 4.52 -0.52
CA PRO A 110 0.59 4.35 -0.70
C PRO A 110 1.38 5.05 0.41
N THR A 111 2.61 4.60 0.62
CA THR A 111 3.61 5.35 1.38
C THR A 111 4.46 6.15 0.40
N VAL A 112 4.65 7.43 0.70
CA VAL A 112 5.40 8.34 -0.17
C VAL A 112 6.66 8.80 0.54
N TYR A 113 7.77 8.79 -0.19
CA TYR A 113 9.08 9.21 0.29
C TYR A 113 9.65 10.31 -0.59
N LEU A 114 10.28 11.32 0.02
CA LEU A 114 11.11 12.28 -0.67
C LEU A 114 12.51 11.69 -0.87
N MET A 115 12.97 11.64 -2.12
CA MET A 115 14.27 11.06 -2.46
C MET A 115 15.40 12.09 -2.48
N ASN A 116 15.07 13.38 -2.51
CA ASN A 116 16.06 14.45 -2.39
C ASN A 116 16.68 14.46 -0.99
N GLN A 117 17.97 14.64 -0.93
CA GLN A 117 18.72 14.78 0.33
C GLN A 117 18.74 16.24 0.80
N ASN A 118 18.88 16.42 2.12
CA ASN A 118 19.06 17.73 2.76
C ASN A 118 17.93 18.74 2.56
N ILE A 119 16.71 18.26 2.30
CA ILE A 119 15.52 19.11 2.26
C ILE A 119 14.84 19.06 3.63
N VAL A 120 14.72 20.24 4.25
CA VAL A 120 13.91 20.42 5.46
C VAL A 120 12.53 20.87 5.05
N HIS A 121 11.51 20.09 5.41
CA HIS A 121 10.13 20.40 5.09
C HIS A 121 9.21 19.90 6.23
N PRO A 122 8.21 20.68 6.65
CA PRO A 122 7.34 20.32 7.78
C PRO A 122 6.59 18.98 7.58
N ASN A 123 6.29 18.62 6.33
CA ASN A 123 5.63 17.36 6.00
C ASN A 123 6.59 16.20 5.71
N VAL A 124 7.91 16.38 5.88
CA VAL A 124 8.90 15.31 5.76
C VAL A 124 9.29 14.86 7.16
N VAL A 125 8.97 13.62 7.48
CA VAL A 125 9.26 13.01 8.78
C VAL A 125 10.43 12.03 8.68
N GLU A 126 10.76 11.37 9.78
CA GLU A 126 11.85 10.39 9.87
C GLU A 126 11.82 9.40 8.69
N GLY A 127 13.00 9.11 8.12
CA GLY A 127 13.15 8.25 6.94
C GLY A 127 12.68 8.89 5.63
N ASN A 128 12.59 10.22 5.57
CA ASN A 128 12.13 10.98 4.40
C ASN A 128 10.69 10.66 3.96
N ARG A 129 9.87 10.12 4.85
CA ARG A 129 8.46 9.84 4.57
C ARG A 129 7.66 11.13 4.54
N ILE A 130 6.81 11.26 3.52
CA ILE A 130 5.86 12.37 3.40
C ILE A 130 4.65 12.07 4.29
N CYS A 131 4.33 13.00 5.19
CA CYS A 131 3.17 12.96 6.07
C CYS A 131 2.14 13.99 5.62
N LEU A 132 1.10 13.52 4.94
CA LEU A 132 -0.09 14.28 4.57
C LEU A 132 -1.31 13.49 5.00
N ASP A 133 -2.40 14.18 5.33
CA ASP A 133 -3.63 13.56 5.79
C ASP A 133 -4.22 12.58 4.77
N ILE A 134 -4.08 12.86 3.47
CA ILE A 134 -4.53 11.97 2.39
C ILE A 134 -3.87 10.58 2.43
N PHE A 135 -2.72 10.41 3.09
CA PHE A 135 -2.04 9.12 3.25
C PHE A 135 -2.40 8.41 4.55
N GLU A 136 -3.27 9.01 5.38
CA GLU A 136 -3.68 8.42 6.64
C GLU A 136 -5.00 7.66 6.51
N LYS A 137 -5.03 6.44 7.05
CA LYS A 137 -6.29 5.71 7.22
C LYS A 137 -7.07 6.32 8.39
N THR A 138 -8.25 6.85 8.10
CA THR A 138 -9.14 7.39 9.12
C THR A 138 -10.56 6.87 8.97
N LYS A 139 -11.31 6.85 10.07
CA LYS A 139 -12.75 6.57 10.06
C LYS A 139 -13.61 7.79 9.70
N ASP A 140 -12.99 8.97 9.65
CA ASP A 140 -13.66 10.21 9.25
C ASP A 140 -14.02 10.17 7.77
N ALA A 141 -15.28 10.38 7.45
CA ALA A 141 -15.77 10.35 6.07
C ALA A 141 -15.18 11.46 5.18
N TYR A 142 -14.71 12.55 5.78
CA TYR A 142 -14.22 13.73 5.06
C TYR A 142 -12.70 13.90 5.07
N LYS A 143 -11.98 13.10 5.86
CA LYS A 143 -10.52 13.17 6.02
C LYS A 143 -9.84 11.89 5.56
N GLY A 144 -8.53 11.98 5.36
CA GLY A 144 -7.67 10.85 5.09
C GLY A 144 -7.88 10.20 3.72
N TRP A 145 -7.34 9.00 3.62
CA TRP A 145 -7.32 8.23 2.38
C TRP A 145 -8.72 7.81 1.92
N LYS A 146 -8.97 7.94 0.63
CA LYS A 146 -10.15 7.42 -0.06
C LYS A 146 -9.72 6.52 -1.22
N SER A 147 -10.33 5.36 -1.35
CA SER A 147 -10.04 4.39 -2.41
C SER A 147 -10.33 4.91 -3.83
N GLY A 148 -11.04 6.02 -3.94
CA GLY A 148 -11.25 6.74 -5.21
C GLY A 148 -10.06 7.57 -5.68
N TYR A 149 -9.07 7.85 -4.81
CA TYR A 149 -7.89 8.60 -5.23
C TYR A 149 -7.05 7.76 -6.20
N THR A 150 -6.70 8.34 -7.35
CA THR A 150 -5.79 7.77 -8.34
C THR A 150 -4.38 8.31 -8.13
N VAL A 151 -3.39 7.69 -8.76
CA VAL A 151 -2.01 8.19 -8.71
C VAL A 151 -1.94 9.63 -9.22
N LEU A 152 -2.71 9.98 -10.25
CA LEU A 152 -2.80 11.35 -10.74
C LEU A 152 -3.30 12.32 -9.67
N SER A 153 -4.36 11.97 -8.95
CA SER A 153 -4.88 12.81 -7.86
C SER A 153 -3.88 12.95 -6.71
N ILE A 154 -3.12 11.90 -6.40
CA ILE A 154 -2.03 11.95 -5.40
C ILE A 154 -0.95 12.93 -5.84
N LEU A 155 -0.51 12.88 -7.10
CA LEU A 155 0.53 13.78 -7.62
C LEU A 155 0.09 15.25 -7.61
N LEU A 156 -1.17 15.52 -7.94
CA LEU A 156 -1.75 16.85 -7.85
C LEU A 156 -1.80 17.37 -6.41
N GLN A 157 -2.20 16.54 -5.48
CA GLN A 157 -2.19 16.86 -4.05
C GLN A 157 -0.77 17.15 -3.55
N LEU A 158 0.21 16.31 -3.92
CA LEU A 158 1.61 16.55 -3.58
C LEU A 158 2.11 17.88 -4.16
N GLN A 159 1.79 18.19 -5.43
CA GLN A 159 2.17 19.45 -6.04
C GLN A 159 1.57 20.67 -5.32
N THR A 160 0.31 20.57 -4.94
CA THR A 160 -0.40 21.68 -4.29
C THR A 160 0.04 21.87 -2.84
N PHE A 161 -0.05 20.80 -2.03
CA PHE A 161 0.17 20.93 -0.59
C PHE A 161 1.64 20.91 -0.19
N PHE A 162 2.51 20.23 -0.94
CA PHE A 162 3.92 20.16 -0.60
C PHE A 162 4.63 21.49 -0.82
N PHE A 163 4.22 22.25 -1.82
CA PHE A 163 4.81 23.55 -2.13
C PHE A 163 4.03 24.75 -1.58
N ASP A 164 2.85 24.52 -1.01
CA ASP A 164 2.04 25.58 -0.37
C ASP A 164 2.38 25.67 1.13
N VAL A 165 3.66 25.87 1.42
CA VAL A 165 4.14 26.08 2.78
C VAL A 165 4.19 27.58 3.03
N ASP A 166 3.33 28.06 3.91
CA ASP A 166 3.39 29.45 4.37
C ASP A 166 4.76 29.78 4.96
N ASP A 167 5.34 30.92 4.59
CA ASP A 167 6.62 31.44 5.10
C ASP A 167 6.70 31.49 6.65
N ALA A 168 5.55 31.41 7.33
CA ALA A 168 5.45 31.37 8.78
C ALA A 168 5.95 30.05 9.41
N SER A 169 6.01 28.95 8.66
CA SER A 169 6.44 27.64 9.13
C SER A 169 7.94 27.40 8.98
N ALA A 170 8.68 28.32 8.37
CA ALA A 170 10.12 28.23 8.07
C ALA A 170 11.03 28.91 9.09
N LYS A 171 10.48 29.31 10.29
CA LYS A 171 11.24 29.95 11.37
C LYS A 171 11.62 28.99 12.46
#